data_c09f284e59716db562f06518ece7a5c8
#
_entry.id   c09f284e59716db562f06518ece7a5c8
#
_cell.length_a   1.000
_cell.length_b   1.000
_cell.length_c   1.000
_cell.angle_alpha   90.00
_cell.angle_beta   90.00
_cell.angle_gamma   90.00
#
_symmetry.space_group_name_H-M   'P 1'
#
loop_
_entity.id
_entity.type
_entity.pdbx_description
1 polymer ?
#
loop_
_entity_poly.entity_id
_entity_poly.type
_entity_poly.pdbx_seq_one_letter_code
_entity_poly.pdbx_strand_id
1 'polypeptide(L)'
;NLGRMGGLLMTQLVFHHDINQLNNLQNGTIPVHLYGMGNKNLQIAHIGNMVLDRVRRLGIRLNNQVMDFLTIAMAVTAADTFVLRKDTANGWCRSFSITLPLCQPDIWHTNKTHLEQILHFLSGDIWQFNFQAGGQLPPRPYKLNSRTKLVDLRNKDSVCLFSGGLDSAIGAIDLLEQGHSPVLVSHSYKGDKSRQHVIIQKLNQYGYTDRFSQFNAIAQPHLNNGKTAEITMRTRSLNFLAFAIVSAYTLQEVAQKKIDILVPENGVIS
;
A
#
# COMPACT_ATOMS: atom_id res chain seq x y z
N ASN A 1 -18.18 8.11 -24.55
CA ASN A 1 -18.88 6.82 -24.53
C ASN A 1 -18.45 6.05 -23.30
N LEU A 2 -19.24 6.16 -22.22
CA LEU A 2 -19.09 5.33 -21.02
C LEU A 2 -19.49 3.90 -21.40
N GLY A 3 -18.53 3.00 -21.42
CA GLY A 3 -18.79 1.59 -21.71
C GLY A 3 -19.74 1.00 -20.67
N ARG A 4 -20.93 0.65 -21.09
CA ARG A 4 -21.88 -0.13 -20.29
C ARG A 4 -21.57 -1.63 -20.47
N MET A 5 -21.01 -2.26 -19.48
CA MET A 5 -21.16 -3.70 -19.30
C MET A 5 -22.25 -3.92 -18.26
N GLY A 6 -23.40 -4.47 -18.69
CA GLY A 6 -24.42 -4.97 -17.77
C GLY A 6 -24.99 -3.99 -16.74
N GLY A 7 -25.21 -2.69 -17.08
CA GLY A 7 -25.92 -1.74 -16.21
C GLY A 7 -25.08 -1.09 -15.10
N LEU A 8 -23.83 -1.49 -14.82
CA LEU A 8 -22.95 -0.85 -13.85
C LEU A 8 -22.14 0.27 -14.52
N LEU A 9 -22.21 1.48 -13.94
CA LEU A 9 -21.41 2.62 -14.39
C LEU A 9 -19.93 2.37 -14.00
N MET A 10 -19.05 2.25 -15.00
CA MET A 10 -17.61 2.03 -14.78
C MET A 10 -16.92 3.37 -14.47
N THR A 11 -16.29 3.46 -13.31
CA THR A 11 -15.47 4.63 -12.93
C THR A 11 -14.08 4.49 -13.49
N GLN A 12 -13.63 5.48 -14.25
CA GLN A 12 -12.30 5.53 -14.83
C GLN A 12 -11.34 6.29 -13.90
N LEU A 13 -10.20 5.67 -13.57
CA LEU A 13 -9.11 6.31 -12.84
C LEU A 13 -7.82 6.20 -13.66
N VAL A 14 -7.14 7.32 -13.82
CA VAL A 14 -5.85 7.38 -14.51
C VAL A 14 -4.79 7.84 -13.52
N PHE A 15 -3.78 7.02 -13.35
CA PHE A 15 -2.68 7.23 -12.42
C PHE A 15 -1.41 7.61 -13.17
N HIS A 16 -0.64 8.55 -12.64
CA HIS A 16 0.71 8.83 -13.14
C HIS A 16 1.57 9.49 -12.05
N HIS A 17 2.89 9.24 -12.07
CA HIS A 17 3.84 9.89 -11.16
C HIS A 17 4.32 11.25 -11.67
N ASP A 18 4.19 11.54 -12.96
CA ASP A 18 4.34 12.87 -13.55
C ASP A 18 2.96 13.52 -13.67
N ILE A 19 2.74 14.61 -12.94
CA ILE A 19 1.46 15.32 -12.92
C ILE A 19 1.07 15.88 -14.29
N ASN A 20 2.03 16.18 -15.16
CA ASN A 20 1.74 16.73 -16.49
C ASN A 20 1.02 15.72 -17.40
N GLN A 21 1.18 14.43 -17.15
CA GLN A 21 0.50 13.36 -17.87
C GLN A 21 -0.98 13.19 -17.44
N LEU A 22 -1.41 13.92 -16.42
CA LEU A 22 -2.77 13.90 -15.88
C LEU A 22 -3.62 15.08 -16.37
N ASN A 23 -3.06 15.94 -17.23
CA ASN A 23 -3.78 17.05 -17.82
C ASN A 23 -4.61 16.57 -19.03
N ASN A 24 -5.74 17.22 -19.28
CA ASN A 24 -6.58 16.99 -20.47
C ASN A 24 -7.14 15.57 -20.63
N LEU A 25 -7.46 14.90 -19.53
CA LEU A 25 -8.14 13.60 -19.55
C LEU A 25 -9.62 13.78 -19.95
N GLN A 26 -10.22 12.70 -20.39
CA GLN A 26 -11.65 12.67 -20.73
C GLN A 26 -12.54 13.04 -19.54
N ASN A 27 -13.63 13.74 -19.80
CA ASN A 27 -14.61 14.09 -18.77
C ASN A 27 -15.12 12.83 -18.05
N GLY A 28 -15.20 12.89 -16.72
CA GLY A 28 -15.62 11.77 -15.88
C GLY A 28 -14.49 10.83 -15.42
N THR A 29 -13.25 11.08 -15.87
CA THR A 29 -12.06 10.38 -15.38
C THR A 29 -11.54 11.05 -14.10
N ILE A 30 -11.11 10.25 -13.13
CA ILE A 30 -10.43 10.73 -11.92
C ILE A 30 -8.92 10.69 -12.14
N PRO A 31 -8.24 11.85 -12.28
CA PRO A 31 -6.79 11.92 -12.36
C PRO A 31 -6.18 11.74 -10.98
N VAL A 32 -5.16 10.87 -10.86
CA VAL A 32 -4.51 10.58 -9.58
C VAL A 32 -3.00 10.67 -9.70
N HIS A 33 -2.40 11.63 -8.99
CA HIS A 33 -0.96 11.79 -8.91
C HIS A 33 -0.36 10.78 -7.92
N LEU A 34 0.36 9.81 -8.45
CA LEU A 34 1.10 8.82 -7.66
C LEU A 34 2.33 9.44 -7.01
N TYR A 35 2.49 9.20 -5.72
CA TYR A 35 3.66 9.63 -4.94
C TYR A 35 3.88 11.16 -4.86
N GLY A 36 2.95 11.94 -5.36
CA GLY A 36 2.98 13.40 -5.36
C GLY A 36 1.87 14.03 -4.53
N MET A 37 1.69 15.34 -4.66
CA MET A 37 0.73 16.13 -3.85
C MET A 37 -0.57 16.44 -4.56
N GLY A 38 -0.73 16.00 -5.83
CA GLY A 38 -1.89 16.36 -6.64
C GLY A 38 -1.93 17.85 -6.99
N ASN A 39 -3.08 18.32 -7.44
CA ASN A 39 -3.32 19.74 -7.74
C ASN A 39 -4.80 20.09 -7.49
N LYS A 40 -5.07 21.00 -6.56
CA LYS A 40 -6.44 21.42 -6.20
C LYS A 40 -7.13 22.16 -7.34
N ASN A 41 -6.42 23.04 -8.04
CA ASN A 41 -7.01 23.85 -9.11
C ASN A 41 -7.41 23.00 -10.32
N LEU A 42 -6.67 21.93 -10.60
CA LEU A 42 -6.94 20.98 -11.67
C LEU A 42 -7.72 19.75 -11.17
N GLN A 43 -8.16 19.73 -9.91
CA GLN A 43 -8.87 18.63 -9.28
C GLN A 43 -8.13 17.28 -9.38
N ILE A 44 -6.81 17.30 -9.46
CA ILE A 44 -5.98 16.10 -9.49
C ILE A 44 -5.81 15.57 -8.07
N ALA A 45 -6.37 14.40 -7.82
CA ALA A 45 -6.22 13.65 -6.57
C ALA A 45 -4.78 13.16 -6.38
N HIS A 46 -4.44 12.64 -5.20
CA HIS A 46 -3.12 12.05 -4.97
C HIS A 46 -3.13 10.90 -3.96
N ILE A 47 -2.07 10.10 -4.01
CA ILE A 47 -1.81 9.03 -3.06
C ILE A 47 -0.31 8.79 -2.92
N GLY A 48 0.12 8.37 -1.72
CA GLY A 48 1.49 7.87 -1.50
C GLY A 48 2.57 8.95 -1.44
N ASN A 49 2.22 10.23 -1.24
CA ASN A 49 3.15 11.35 -1.23
C ASN A 49 4.35 11.19 -0.28
N MET A 50 4.20 10.44 0.82
CA MET A 50 5.27 10.16 1.79
C MET A 50 5.86 8.75 1.65
N VAL A 51 5.29 7.89 0.80
CA VAL A 51 5.67 6.46 0.73
C VAL A 51 7.09 6.30 0.23
N LEU A 52 7.50 7.02 -0.82
CA LEU A 52 8.86 6.93 -1.35
C LEU A 52 9.93 7.35 -0.34
N ASP A 53 9.65 8.36 0.50
CA ASP A 53 10.55 8.74 1.60
C ASP A 53 10.73 7.58 2.60
N ARG A 54 9.64 6.89 2.95
CA ARG A 54 9.69 5.73 3.84
C ARG A 54 10.49 4.58 3.23
N VAL A 55 10.26 4.27 1.95
CA VAL A 55 11.02 3.25 1.21
C VAL A 55 12.51 3.58 1.19
N ARG A 56 12.90 4.84 0.93
CA ARG A 56 14.32 5.27 0.95
C ARG A 56 15.00 5.04 2.29
N ARG A 57 14.24 5.07 3.42
CA ARG A 57 14.75 4.83 4.78
C ARG A 57 15.09 3.38 5.07
N LEU A 58 14.68 2.44 4.23
CA LEU A 58 15.10 1.05 4.33
C LEU A 58 16.58 0.84 3.89
N GLY A 59 17.19 1.85 3.24
CA GLY A 59 18.61 1.82 2.89
C GLY A 59 18.98 0.92 1.72
N ILE A 60 18.03 0.20 1.15
CA ILE A 60 18.19 -0.74 0.03
C ILE A 60 17.31 -0.28 -1.14
N ARG A 61 17.79 -0.44 -2.36
CA ARG A 61 17.02 -0.16 -3.58
C ARG A 61 16.13 -1.34 -3.91
N LEU A 62 14.85 -1.09 -4.08
CA LEU A 62 13.91 -2.11 -4.54
C LEU A 62 14.21 -2.54 -5.99
N ASN A 63 13.80 -3.76 -6.37
CA ASN A 63 13.68 -4.11 -7.77
C ASN A 63 12.37 -3.54 -8.37
N ASN A 64 12.26 -3.61 -9.69
CA ASN A 64 11.11 -3.05 -10.41
C ASN A 64 9.80 -3.77 -10.07
N GLN A 65 9.81 -5.08 -9.86
CA GLN A 65 8.60 -5.86 -9.56
C GLN A 65 8.00 -5.49 -8.21
N VAL A 66 8.84 -5.34 -7.18
CA VAL A 66 8.41 -4.91 -5.84
C VAL A 66 7.87 -3.48 -5.89
N MET A 67 8.51 -2.61 -6.68
CA MET A 67 8.03 -1.24 -6.87
C MET A 67 6.68 -1.20 -7.60
N ASP A 68 6.50 -2.03 -8.62
CA ASP A 68 5.25 -2.15 -9.36
C ASP A 68 4.13 -2.69 -8.46
N PHE A 69 4.40 -3.71 -7.65
CA PHE A 69 3.40 -4.22 -6.70
C PHE A 69 2.97 -3.16 -5.68
N LEU A 70 3.93 -2.39 -5.16
CA LEU A 70 3.63 -1.24 -4.29
C LEU A 70 2.75 -0.21 -5.03
N THR A 71 3.04 0.07 -6.29
CA THR A 71 2.28 1.02 -7.13
C THR A 71 0.86 0.52 -7.37
N ILE A 72 0.67 -0.78 -7.64
CA ILE A 72 -0.65 -1.40 -7.77
C ILE A 72 -1.44 -1.27 -6.46
N ALA A 73 -0.82 -1.57 -5.32
CA ALA A 73 -1.48 -1.43 -4.02
C ALA A 73 -1.90 0.02 -3.72
N MET A 74 -1.08 1.01 -4.10
CA MET A 74 -1.46 2.43 -4.01
C MET A 74 -2.66 2.74 -4.90
N ALA A 75 -2.67 2.28 -6.16
CA ALA A 75 -3.77 2.53 -7.09
C ALA A 75 -5.08 1.89 -6.62
N VAL A 76 -5.03 0.65 -6.13
CA VAL A 76 -6.20 -0.04 -5.55
C VAL A 76 -6.74 0.71 -4.34
N THR A 77 -5.88 1.15 -3.44
CA THR A 77 -6.30 1.92 -2.25
C THR A 77 -6.94 3.26 -2.63
N ALA A 78 -6.39 3.95 -3.62
CA ALA A 78 -6.97 5.20 -4.10
C ALA A 78 -8.37 4.96 -4.70
N ALA A 79 -8.53 3.97 -5.56
CA ALA A 79 -9.81 3.63 -6.17
C ALA A 79 -10.86 3.24 -5.10
N ASP A 80 -10.46 2.39 -4.14
CA ASP A 80 -11.33 1.96 -3.03
C ASP A 80 -11.76 3.14 -2.13
N THR A 81 -10.91 4.16 -2.00
CA THR A 81 -11.19 5.34 -1.18
C THR A 81 -11.97 6.43 -1.93
N PHE A 82 -11.70 6.64 -3.24
CA PHE A 82 -12.22 7.78 -3.98
C PHE A 82 -13.63 7.60 -4.50
N VAL A 83 -14.12 6.38 -4.61
CA VAL A 83 -15.43 6.06 -5.17
C VAL A 83 -16.32 5.48 -4.08
N LEU A 84 -17.39 6.19 -3.78
CA LEU A 84 -18.32 5.80 -2.72
C LEU A 84 -19.22 4.66 -3.18
N ARG A 85 -19.40 3.64 -2.34
CA ARG A 85 -20.35 2.53 -2.60
C ARG A 85 -21.79 3.01 -2.70
N LYS A 86 -22.19 3.96 -1.86
CA LYS A 86 -23.54 4.53 -1.86
C LYS A 86 -23.93 5.21 -3.18
N ASP A 87 -22.94 5.59 -4.01
CA ASP A 87 -23.20 6.27 -5.29
C ASP A 87 -23.40 5.26 -6.45
N THR A 88 -23.33 3.95 -6.16
CA THR A 88 -23.62 2.89 -7.16
C THR A 88 -25.09 2.50 -7.14
N ALA A 89 -25.56 1.93 -8.27
CA ALA A 89 -26.98 1.58 -8.46
C ALA A 89 -27.53 0.61 -7.39
N ASN A 90 -26.69 -0.28 -6.86
CA ASN A 90 -27.07 -1.25 -5.82
C ASN A 90 -26.49 -0.91 -4.44
N GLY A 91 -25.78 0.23 -4.29
CA GLY A 91 -25.15 0.65 -3.04
C GLY A 91 -24.01 -0.26 -2.56
N TRP A 92 -23.55 -1.23 -3.36
CA TRP A 92 -22.63 -2.27 -2.91
C TRP A 92 -21.46 -2.48 -3.84
N CYS A 93 -21.68 -2.80 -5.11
CA CYS A 93 -20.65 -3.19 -6.08
C CYS A 93 -20.29 -1.99 -6.96
N ARG A 94 -19.00 -1.67 -7.00
CA ARG A 94 -18.42 -0.65 -7.89
C ARG A 94 -17.72 -1.33 -9.06
N SER A 95 -17.56 -0.60 -10.16
CA SER A 95 -16.79 -1.06 -11.32
C SER A 95 -15.71 -0.04 -11.64
N PHE A 96 -14.45 -0.51 -11.67
CA PHE A 96 -13.26 0.31 -11.85
C PHE A 96 -12.55 -0.03 -13.15
N SER A 97 -12.16 0.99 -13.91
CA SER A 97 -11.18 0.93 -14.99
C SER A 97 -9.95 1.74 -14.59
N ILE A 98 -8.83 1.06 -14.36
CA ILE A 98 -7.61 1.64 -13.82
C ILE A 98 -6.51 1.63 -14.87
N THR A 99 -6.09 2.80 -15.31
CA THR A 99 -4.88 2.95 -16.15
C THR A 99 -3.71 3.29 -15.24
N LEU A 100 -2.65 2.44 -15.30
CA LEU A 100 -1.54 2.49 -14.36
C LEU A 100 -0.20 2.24 -15.05
N PRO A 101 0.76 3.19 -15.00
CA PRO A 101 2.11 2.98 -15.51
C PRO A 101 2.94 2.14 -14.54
N LEU A 102 3.61 1.11 -15.08
CA LEU A 102 4.47 0.18 -14.34
C LEU A 102 5.85 0.10 -15.00
N CYS A 103 6.86 -0.31 -14.22
CA CYS A 103 8.21 -0.52 -14.73
C CYS A 103 8.30 -1.76 -15.63
N GLN A 104 7.54 -2.80 -15.33
CA GLN A 104 7.51 -4.08 -16.02
C GLN A 104 6.08 -4.52 -16.32
N PRO A 105 5.33 -3.79 -17.17
CA PRO A 105 3.91 -4.03 -17.40
C PRO A 105 3.60 -5.45 -17.92
N ASP A 106 4.49 -6.06 -18.69
CA ASP A 106 4.27 -7.38 -19.30
C ASP A 106 4.08 -8.49 -18.24
N ILE A 107 4.85 -8.41 -17.15
CA ILE A 107 4.71 -9.34 -16.01
C ILE A 107 3.30 -9.23 -15.40
N TRP A 108 2.83 -8.01 -15.27
CA TRP A 108 1.53 -7.71 -14.68
C TRP A 108 0.37 -7.99 -15.65
N HIS A 109 0.58 -7.86 -16.95
CA HIS A 109 -0.38 -8.30 -17.96
C HIS A 109 -0.60 -9.82 -17.88
N THR A 110 0.45 -10.60 -17.70
CA THR A 110 0.36 -12.06 -17.53
C THR A 110 -0.46 -12.44 -16.28
N ASN A 111 -0.35 -11.67 -15.20
CA ASN A 111 -1.01 -11.93 -13.91
C ASN A 111 -2.31 -11.13 -13.71
N LYS A 112 -2.73 -10.36 -14.68
CA LYS A 112 -3.85 -9.42 -14.60
C LYS A 112 -5.14 -10.08 -14.13
N THR A 113 -5.52 -11.17 -14.76
CA THR A 113 -6.78 -11.89 -14.44
C THR A 113 -6.80 -12.37 -13.00
N HIS A 114 -5.70 -12.92 -12.50
CA HIS A 114 -5.60 -13.35 -11.10
C HIS A 114 -5.71 -12.17 -10.13
N LEU A 115 -5.04 -11.05 -10.43
CA LEU A 115 -5.14 -9.85 -9.62
C LEU A 115 -6.57 -9.31 -9.56
N GLU A 116 -7.27 -9.23 -10.70
CA GLU A 116 -8.66 -8.77 -10.79
C GLU A 116 -9.60 -9.70 -10.00
N GLN A 117 -9.39 -11.02 -10.06
CA GLN A 117 -10.16 -12.02 -9.31
C GLN A 117 -9.93 -11.89 -7.79
N ILE A 118 -8.68 -11.77 -7.36
CA ILE A 118 -8.34 -11.55 -5.92
C ILE A 118 -8.99 -10.27 -5.40
N LEU A 119 -8.92 -9.19 -6.15
CA LEU A 119 -9.53 -7.92 -5.75
C LEU A 119 -11.05 -7.99 -5.74
N HIS A 120 -11.66 -8.71 -6.70
CA HIS A 120 -13.09 -8.99 -6.68
C HIS A 120 -13.49 -9.77 -5.43
N PHE A 121 -12.77 -10.83 -5.10
CA PHE A 121 -13.00 -11.61 -3.89
C PHE A 121 -12.92 -10.78 -2.62
N LEU A 122 -11.89 -9.92 -2.50
CA LEU A 122 -11.68 -9.07 -1.32
C LEU A 122 -12.74 -7.98 -1.16
N SER A 123 -13.20 -7.39 -2.27
CA SER A 123 -14.00 -6.16 -2.20
C SER A 123 -15.46 -6.33 -2.64
N GLY A 124 -15.76 -7.35 -3.45
CA GLY A 124 -17.03 -7.48 -4.16
C GLY A 124 -17.16 -6.50 -5.34
N ASP A 125 -16.10 -5.76 -5.69
CA ASP A 125 -16.07 -4.80 -6.78
C ASP A 125 -15.53 -5.43 -8.06
N ILE A 126 -15.82 -4.84 -9.22
CA ILE A 126 -15.27 -5.24 -10.52
C ILE A 126 -14.05 -4.39 -10.82
N TRP A 127 -12.92 -5.03 -11.10
CA TRP A 127 -11.64 -4.41 -11.36
C TRP A 127 -11.20 -4.72 -12.79
N GLN A 128 -10.79 -3.68 -13.52
CA GLN A 128 -10.17 -3.82 -14.83
C GLN A 128 -8.91 -2.95 -14.88
N PHE A 129 -7.77 -3.58 -15.13
CA PHE A 129 -6.49 -2.89 -15.22
C PHE A 129 -6.05 -2.72 -16.68
N ASN A 130 -5.48 -1.56 -16.96
CA ASN A 130 -4.74 -1.24 -18.16
C ASN A 130 -3.33 -0.82 -17.75
N PHE A 131 -2.39 -1.77 -17.76
CA PHE A 131 -1.01 -1.49 -17.41
C PHE A 131 -0.26 -0.89 -18.60
N GLN A 132 0.54 0.11 -18.35
CA GLN A 132 1.32 0.82 -19.36
C GLN A 132 2.79 0.87 -18.95
N ALA A 133 3.71 1.05 -19.92
CA ALA A 133 5.11 1.30 -19.61
C ALA A 133 5.31 2.71 -19.03
N GLY A 134 6.46 2.94 -18.39
CA GLY A 134 6.82 4.25 -17.83
C GLY A 134 6.45 4.42 -16.36
N GLY A 135 6.44 3.34 -15.58
CA GLY A 135 6.17 3.39 -14.14
C GLY A 135 7.21 4.16 -13.33
N GLN A 136 6.86 4.46 -12.09
CA GLN A 136 7.76 5.08 -11.13
C GLN A 136 8.94 4.15 -10.83
N LEU A 137 10.14 4.56 -11.16
CA LEU A 137 11.34 3.80 -10.84
C LEU A 137 11.58 3.71 -9.33
N PRO A 138 12.15 2.60 -8.83
CA PRO A 138 12.55 2.48 -7.43
C PRO A 138 13.43 3.64 -6.99
N PRO A 139 13.08 4.33 -5.88
CA PRO A 139 13.81 5.49 -5.43
C PRO A 139 15.21 5.13 -4.97
N ARG A 140 16.16 6.04 -5.15
CA ARG A 140 17.51 5.87 -4.59
C ARG A 140 17.44 5.83 -3.06
N PRO A 141 18.01 4.81 -2.39
CA PRO A 141 17.97 4.71 -0.93
C PRO A 141 18.72 5.87 -0.28
N TYR A 142 18.33 6.20 0.95
CA TYR A 142 19.13 7.09 1.77
C TYR A 142 20.40 6.37 2.23
N LYS A 143 21.47 7.14 2.37
CA LYS A 143 22.68 6.71 3.06
C LYS A 143 22.62 7.13 4.52
N LEU A 144 23.18 6.30 5.41
CA LEU A 144 23.29 6.66 6.82
C LEU A 144 24.15 7.92 6.97
N ASN A 145 23.60 8.92 7.61
CA ASN A 145 24.30 10.13 8.00
C ASN A 145 23.68 10.71 9.28
N SER A 146 24.27 11.76 9.85
CA SER A 146 23.80 12.38 11.11
C SER A 146 22.35 12.91 11.06
N ARG A 147 21.79 13.15 9.88
CA ARG A 147 20.44 13.71 9.68
C ARG A 147 19.40 12.68 9.25
N THR A 148 19.83 11.49 8.78
CA THR A 148 18.93 10.49 8.21
C THR A 148 18.87 9.26 9.11
N LYS A 149 17.72 9.05 9.74
CA LYS A 149 17.45 7.82 10.50
C LYS A 149 16.96 6.75 9.53
N LEU A 150 17.75 5.71 9.33
CA LEU A 150 17.36 4.49 8.60
C LEU A 150 16.60 3.54 9.51
N VAL A 151 15.82 2.64 8.91
CA VAL A 151 15.30 1.45 9.60
C VAL A 151 16.48 0.50 9.84
N ASP A 152 16.68 0.07 11.08
CA ASP A 152 17.73 -0.89 11.38
C ASP A 152 17.29 -2.31 10.98
N LEU A 153 17.88 -2.81 9.89
CA LEU A 153 17.62 -4.14 9.36
C LEU A 153 18.67 -5.18 9.82
N ARG A 154 19.71 -4.74 10.56
CA ARG A 154 20.76 -5.65 11.05
C ARG A 154 20.18 -6.61 12.08
N ASN A 155 20.55 -7.88 11.97
CA ASN A 155 20.08 -8.93 12.89
C ASN A 155 18.57 -9.09 12.94
N LYS A 156 17.85 -8.63 11.92
CA LYS A 156 16.44 -8.93 11.75
C LYS A 156 16.29 -10.19 10.90
N ASP A 157 15.27 -11.00 11.17
CA ASP A 157 15.12 -12.34 10.60
C ASP A 157 13.77 -12.60 9.92
N SER A 158 12.80 -11.76 10.18
CA SER A 158 11.43 -11.93 9.70
C SER A 158 10.72 -10.58 9.55
N VAL A 159 9.57 -10.59 8.89
CA VAL A 159 8.66 -9.45 8.78
C VAL A 159 7.34 -9.85 9.40
N CYS A 160 6.78 -9.00 10.26
CA CYS A 160 5.49 -9.22 10.90
C CYS A 160 4.55 -8.05 10.61
N LEU A 161 3.35 -8.33 10.10
CA LEU A 161 2.31 -7.32 9.95
C LEU A 161 1.82 -6.86 11.32
N PHE A 162 1.81 -5.54 11.54
CA PHE A 162 1.52 -4.94 12.83
C PHE A 162 0.46 -3.84 12.70
N SER A 163 -0.80 -4.24 12.80
CA SER A 163 -1.95 -3.32 12.67
C SER A 163 -2.20 -2.47 13.92
N GLY A 164 -1.71 -2.91 15.08
CA GLY A 164 -2.02 -2.33 16.39
C GLY A 164 -3.32 -2.88 17.01
N GLY A 165 -3.91 -3.93 16.43
CA GLY A 165 -4.94 -4.77 17.04
C GLY A 165 -4.37 -5.85 17.93
N LEU A 166 -5.24 -6.56 18.64
CA LEU A 166 -4.85 -7.60 19.62
C LEU A 166 -4.04 -8.72 18.95
N ASP A 167 -4.52 -9.27 17.83
CA ASP A 167 -3.87 -10.40 17.15
C ASP A 167 -2.45 -10.03 16.69
N SER A 168 -2.29 -8.83 16.11
CA SER A 168 -0.97 -8.36 15.70
C SER A 168 -0.01 -8.08 16.87
N ALA A 169 -0.56 -7.71 18.04
CA ALA A 169 0.24 -7.53 19.25
C ALA A 169 0.69 -8.89 19.81
N ILE A 170 -0.21 -9.86 19.88
CA ILE A 170 0.11 -11.23 20.32
C ILE A 170 1.13 -11.85 19.40
N GLY A 171 0.91 -11.81 18.07
CA GLY A 171 1.85 -12.37 17.11
C GLY A 171 3.25 -11.73 17.18
N ALA A 172 3.34 -10.42 17.43
CA ALA A 172 4.64 -9.77 17.64
C ALA A 172 5.32 -10.23 18.94
N ILE A 173 4.56 -10.41 20.05
CA ILE A 173 5.07 -10.91 21.32
C ILE A 173 5.55 -12.35 21.17
N ASP A 174 4.75 -13.23 20.55
CA ASP A 174 5.08 -14.64 20.36
C ASP A 174 6.39 -14.80 19.58
N LEU A 175 6.58 -14.00 18.50
CA LEU A 175 7.85 -13.99 17.75
C LEU A 175 9.04 -13.59 18.63
N LEU A 176 8.87 -12.52 19.42
CA LEU A 176 9.92 -12.04 20.32
C LEU A 176 10.24 -13.05 21.42
N GLU A 177 9.25 -13.73 22.00
CA GLU A 177 9.43 -14.78 23.00
C GLU A 177 10.12 -16.02 22.41
N GLN A 178 9.81 -16.39 21.17
CA GLN A 178 10.48 -17.48 20.43
C GLN A 178 11.90 -17.14 19.99
N GLY A 179 12.41 -15.96 20.30
CA GLY A 179 13.79 -15.58 20.00
C GLY A 179 13.97 -14.84 18.66
N HIS A 180 12.89 -14.60 17.91
CA HIS A 180 12.94 -13.87 16.64
C HIS A 180 13.18 -12.37 16.83
N SER A 181 13.63 -11.73 15.77
CA SER A 181 13.89 -10.28 15.71
C SER A 181 13.18 -9.67 14.50
N PRO A 182 11.86 -9.45 14.55
CA PRO A 182 11.08 -9.05 13.41
C PRO A 182 11.24 -7.56 13.04
N VAL A 183 10.97 -7.26 11.76
CA VAL A 183 10.57 -5.93 11.31
C VAL A 183 9.05 -5.83 11.41
N LEU A 184 8.55 -5.01 12.32
CA LEU A 184 7.13 -4.74 12.49
C LEU A 184 6.66 -3.74 11.42
N VAL A 185 5.77 -4.18 10.54
CA VAL A 185 5.27 -3.39 9.41
C VAL A 185 3.88 -2.87 9.71
N SER A 186 3.75 -1.54 9.73
CA SER A 186 2.49 -0.86 10.04
C SER A 186 2.01 0.01 8.89
N HIS A 187 0.70 -0.02 8.68
CA HIS A 187 -0.02 0.95 7.89
C HIS A 187 -0.99 1.70 8.81
N SER A 188 -0.74 2.98 9.03
CA SER A 188 -1.52 3.76 10.00
C SER A 188 -2.62 4.54 9.31
N TYR A 189 -3.88 4.21 9.62
CA TYR A 189 -5.01 5.10 9.39
C TYR A 189 -5.23 6.03 10.59
N LYS A 190 -6.14 6.99 10.43
CA LYS A 190 -6.50 7.90 11.53
C LYS A 190 -7.02 7.09 12.73
N GLY A 191 -6.33 7.17 13.86
CA GLY A 191 -6.63 6.41 15.09
C GLY A 191 -5.76 5.18 15.35
N ASP A 192 -5.22 4.51 14.32
CA ASP A 192 -4.39 3.30 14.53
C ASP A 192 -3.00 3.65 15.09
N LYS A 193 -2.47 4.80 14.70
CA LYS A 193 -1.13 5.25 15.10
C LYS A 193 -0.94 5.31 16.61
N SER A 194 -1.94 5.75 17.36
CA SER A 194 -1.87 5.84 18.82
C SER A 194 -1.79 4.45 19.47
N ARG A 195 -2.60 3.49 18.99
CA ARG A 195 -2.59 2.12 19.49
C ARG A 195 -1.26 1.43 19.21
N GLN A 196 -0.77 1.54 17.96
CA GLN A 196 0.55 1.02 17.58
C GLN A 196 1.64 1.59 18.47
N HIS A 197 1.62 2.90 18.73
CA HIS A 197 2.60 3.55 19.57
C HIS A 197 2.59 3.03 21.02
N VAL A 198 1.40 2.86 21.62
CA VAL A 198 1.26 2.32 23.00
C VAL A 198 1.84 0.91 23.07
N ILE A 199 1.54 0.03 22.10
CA ILE A 199 2.06 -1.35 22.12
C ILE A 199 3.59 -1.34 21.99
N ILE A 200 4.14 -0.54 21.08
CA ILE A 200 5.60 -0.40 20.89
C ILE A 200 6.27 0.10 22.18
N GLN A 201 5.68 1.08 22.87
CA GLN A 201 6.20 1.52 24.16
C GLN A 201 6.21 0.40 25.19
N LYS A 202 5.17 -0.43 25.25
CA LYS A 202 5.12 -1.59 26.13
C LYS A 202 6.19 -2.62 25.77
N LEU A 203 6.34 -2.98 24.50
CA LEU A 203 7.41 -3.90 24.08
C LEU A 203 8.80 -3.40 24.53
N ASN A 204 9.07 -2.10 24.40
CA ASN A 204 10.31 -1.50 24.88
C ASN A 204 10.47 -1.59 26.40
N GLN A 205 9.39 -1.35 27.16
CA GLN A 205 9.38 -1.47 28.63
C GLN A 205 9.64 -2.90 29.11
N TYR A 206 9.19 -3.91 28.33
CA TYR A 206 9.40 -5.33 28.63
C TYR A 206 10.77 -5.85 28.14
N GLY A 207 11.66 -5.00 27.69
CA GLY A 207 13.04 -5.37 27.38
C GLY A 207 13.31 -5.79 25.92
N TYR A 208 12.36 -5.56 24.99
CA TYR A 208 12.52 -5.92 23.58
C TYR A 208 13.11 -4.81 22.70
N THR A 209 13.65 -3.74 23.26
CA THR A 209 14.03 -2.48 22.55
C THR A 209 14.85 -2.72 21.28
N ASP A 210 15.85 -3.59 21.33
CA ASP A 210 16.75 -3.83 20.19
C ASP A 210 16.37 -5.08 19.37
N ARG A 211 15.34 -5.78 19.80
CA ARG A 211 14.92 -7.04 19.20
C ARG A 211 14.00 -6.89 18.01
N PHE A 212 13.40 -5.72 17.82
CA PHE A 212 12.56 -5.45 16.65
C PHE A 212 12.92 -4.11 16.01
N SER A 213 12.52 -3.95 14.77
CA SER A 213 12.52 -2.67 14.07
C SER A 213 11.12 -2.34 13.55
N GLN A 214 10.89 -1.09 13.16
CA GLN A 214 9.60 -0.64 12.68
C GLN A 214 9.71 -0.06 11.28
N PHE A 215 8.82 -0.49 10.39
CA PHE A 215 8.57 0.17 9.13
C PHE A 215 7.13 0.66 9.09
N ASN A 216 6.96 1.98 9.15
CA ASN A 216 5.64 2.63 9.14
C ASN A 216 5.47 3.40 7.85
N ALA A 217 4.46 3.05 7.06
CA ALA A 217 4.08 3.78 5.86
C ALA A 217 2.58 4.09 5.85
N ILE A 218 2.22 5.18 5.20
CA ILE A 218 0.83 5.63 5.11
C ILE A 218 0.54 5.99 3.65
N ALA A 219 -0.49 5.39 3.06
CA ALA A 219 -0.88 5.64 1.68
C ALA A 219 -1.41 7.08 1.46
N GLN A 220 -2.14 7.62 2.40
CA GLN A 220 -2.71 8.98 2.39
C GLN A 220 -3.45 9.34 1.08
N PRO A 221 -4.49 8.59 0.70
CA PRO A 221 -5.32 8.98 -0.45
C PRO A 221 -6.04 10.29 -0.15
N HIS A 222 -6.02 11.23 -1.10
CA HIS A 222 -6.64 12.53 -0.96
C HIS A 222 -7.33 12.98 -2.25
N LEU A 223 -8.63 13.30 -2.15
CA LEU A 223 -9.42 13.92 -3.22
C LEU A 223 -9.37 15.44 -3.10
N ASN A 224 -9.00 16.12 -4.18
CA ASN A 224 -8.90 17.58 -4.21
C ASN A 224 -10.21 18.30 -4.62
N ASN A 225 -11.34 17.61 -4.59
CA ASN A 225 -12.65 18.11 -5.03
C ASN A 225 -13.67 18.32 -3.91
N GLY A 226 -13.24 18.24 -2.63
CA GLY A 226 -14.12 18.41 -1.47
C GLY A 226 -15.12 17.26 -1.21
N LYS A 227 -15.09 16.19 -2.01
CA LYS A 227 -15.94 15.02 -1.80
C LYS A 227 -15.48 14.20 -0.58
N THR A 228 -16.45 13.55 0.07
CA THR A 228 -16.17 12.58 1.14
C THR A 228 -15.50 11.32 0.59
N ALA A 229 -14.58 10.75 1.37
CA ALA A 229 -13.92 9.50 1.04
C ALA A 229 -14.73 8.29 1.53
N GLU A 230 -14.60 7.14 0.85
CA GLU A 230 -15.12 5.86 1.31
C GLU A 230 -14.33 5.38 2.54
N ILE A 231 -15.03 4.86 3.54
CA ILE A 231 -14.45 4.42 4.81
C ILE A 231 -14.38 2.89 4.95
N THR A 232 -15.11 2.15 4.12
CA THR A 232 -15.21 0.68 4.22
C THR A 232 -14.08 -0.06 3.52
N MET A 233 -12.90 0.47 3.44
CA MET A 233 -11.73 0.00 2.68
C MET A 233 -11.49 -1.52 2.79
N ARG A 234 -12.14 -2.30 1.92
CA ARG A 234 -12.08 -3.75 1.91
C ARG A 234 -10.76 -4.29 1.34
N THR A 235 -10.07 -3.47 0.54
CA THR A 235 -8.76 -3.81 -0.03
C THR A 235 -7.57 -3.42 0.87
N ARG A 236 -7.83 -3.02 2.12
CA ARG A 236 -6.81 -2.56 3.07
C ARG A 236 -5.67 -3.55 3.27
N SER A 237 -5.96 -4.85 3.27
CA SER A 237 -4.96 -5.92 3.43
C SER A 237 -3.89 -5.89 2.33
N LEU A 238 -4.24 -5.48 1.10
CA LEU A 238 -3.28 -5.39 0.00
C LEU A 238 -2.16 -4.37 0.30
N ASN A 239 -2.48 -3.24 0.94
CA ASN A 239 -1.47 -2.26 1.35
C ASN A 239 -0.52 -2.80 2.41
N PHE A 240 -1.06 -3.51 3.40
CA PHE A 240 -0.23 -4.16 4.41
C PHE A 240 0.73 -5.17 3.77
N LEU A 241 0.22 -6.00 2.87
CA LEU A 241 1.05 -6.97 2.12
C LEU A 241 2.11 -6.26 1.25
N ALA A 242 1.77 -5.16 0.58
CA ALA A 242 2.73 -4.42 -0.23
C ALA A 242 3.87 -3.84 0.64
N PHE A 243 3.57 -3.26 1.79
CA PHE A 243 4.58 -2.76 2.71
C PHE A 243 5.40 -3.90 3.35
N ALA A 244 4.77 -5.06 3.62
CA ALA A 244 5.48 -6.24 4.09
C ALA A 244 6.45 -6.78 3.03
N ILE A 245 6.02 -6.89 1.77
CA ILE A 245 6.87 -7.34 0.66
C ILE A 245 8.05 -6.37 0.44
N VAL A 246 7.82 -5.06 0.49
CA VAL A 246 8.89 -4.05 0.44
C VAL A 246 9.91 -4.28 1.56
N SER A 247 9.45 -4.51 2.79
CA SER A 247 10.31 -4.75 3.94
C SER A 247 11.03 -6.09 3.86
N ALA A 248 10.33 -7.15 3.44
CA ALA A 248 10.92 -8.48 3.29
C ALA A 248 11.97 -8.52 2.19
N TYR A 249 11.70 -7.90 1.04
CA TYR A 249 12.69 -7.77 -0.03
C TYR A 249 13.95 -7.07 0.47
N THR A 250 13.82 -5.93 1.14
CA THR A 250 14.99 -5.18 1.63
C THR A 250 15.75 -5.95 2.72
N LEU A 251 15.04 -6.65 3.59
CA LEU A 251 15.65 -7.50 4.61
C LEU A 251 16.37 -8.71 3.98
N GLN A 252 15.77 -9.32 2.95
CA GLN A 252 16.39 -10.41 2.18
C GLN A 252 17.72 -9.97 1.55
N GLU A 253 17.75 -8.77 0.96
CA GLU A 253 19.00 -8.21 0.37
C GLU A 253 20.08 -7.96 1.43
N VAL A 254 19.71 -7.60 2.65
CA VAL A 254 20.67 -7.42 3.77
C VAL A 254 21.12 -8.75 4.35
N ALA A 255 20.19 -9.66 4.60
CA ALA A 255 20.43 -10.92 5.30
C ALA A 255 20.92 -12.03 4.36
N GLN A 256 20.80 -11.88 3.04
CA GLN A 256 21.15 -12.86 2.00
C GLN A 256 20.50 -14.24 2.25
N LYS A 257 19.29 -14.25 2.77
CA LYS A 257 18.47 -15.45 3.03
C LYS A 257 17.00 -15.18 2.78
N LYS A 258 16.21 -16.24 2.59
CA LYS A 258 14.74 -16.13 2.51
C LYS A 258 14.19 -15.52 3.79
N ILE A 259 13.26 -14.59 3.65
CA ILE A 259 12.60 -13.91 4.76
C ILE A 259 11.11 -14.29 4.77
N ASP A 260 10.63 -14.74 5.91
CA ASP A 260 9.23 -15.06 6.11
C ASP A 260 8.44 -13.78 6.47
N ILE A 261 7.23 -13.70 5.91
CA ILE A 261 6.24 -12.67 6.24
C ILE A 261 5.17 -13.34 7.10
N LEU A 262 5.04 -12.88 8.33
CA LEU A 262 4.03 -13.35 9.26
C LEU A 262 2.84 -12.40 9.27
N VAL A 263 1.66 -12.99 9.12
CA VAL A 263 0.37 -12.29 9.13
C VAL A 263 -0.40 -12.81 10.34
N PRO A 264 -0.29 -12.15 11.51
CA PRO A 264 -1.02 -12.56 12.69
C PRO A 264 -2.51 -12.27 12.49
N GLU A 265 -3.27 -13.31 12.26
CA GLU A 265 -4.73 -13.26 12.18
C GLU A 265 -5.35 -14.31 13.09
N ASN A 266 -6.47 -13.95 13.69
CA ASN A 266 -7.27 -14.91 14.45
C ASN A 266 -7.88 -15.92 13.47
N GLY A 267 -7.49 -17.19 13.55
CA GLY A 267 -7.96 -18.27 12.67
C GLY A 267 -9.45 -18.62 12.83
N VAL A 268 -10.19 -17.86 13.62
CA VAL A 268 -11.63 -18.00 13.81
C VAL A 268 -12.33 -16.80 13.19
N ILE A 269 -12.43 -16.80 11.88
CA ILE A 269 -13.49 -16.04 11.20
C ILE A 269 -14.64 -17.02 11.02
N SER A 270 -15.56 -16.97 11.93
CA SER A 270 -16.86 -17.62 11.82
C SER A 270 -17.75 -16.89 10.82
#